data_de895feb91b0f48b57d34627a28a08d0
#
_entry.id   de895feb91b0f48b57d34627a28a08d0
#
_cell.length_a   1.000
_cell.length_b   1.000
_cell.length_c   1.000
_cell.angle_alpha   90.00
_cell.angle_beta   90.00
_cell.angle_gamma   90.00
#
_symmetry.space_group_name_H-M   'P 1'
#
loop_
_entity.id
_entity.type
_entity.pdbx_description
1 polymer ?
#
loop_
_entity_poly.entity_id
_entity_poly.type
_entity_poly.pdbx_seq_one_letter_code
_entity_poly.pdbx_strand_id
1 'polypeptide(L)'
;MRILHLTLKKKWFDLIKSGDKKLEYREDKPYWQKRLLQGDDTPRAFDIVRFKNGYAKDSPTMDVEFKGITFSGLKWLEPTRHGEILPEKVLVIRLGKVICCK
;
A
#
# COMPACT_ATOMS: atom_id res chain seq x y z
N MET A 1 16.41 -6.20 6.86
CA MET A 1 15.02 -5.72 6.87
C MET A 1 14.49 -5.62 5.45
N ARG A 2 13.30 -6.16 5.23
CA ARG A 2 12.66 -6.11 3.91
C ARG A 2 11.67 -4.94 3.87
N ILE A 3 11.93 -4.02 2.97
CA ILE A 3 11.13 -2.77 2.85
C ILE A 3 10.39 -2.77 1.52
N LEU A 4 9.08 -2.55 1.58
CA LEU A 4 8.27 -2.32 0.40
C LEU A 4 8.21 -0.81 0.15
N HIS A 5 8.74 -0.38 -0.99
CA HIS A 5 8.76 1.04 -1.37
C HIS A 5 7.58 1.37 -2.27
N LEU A 6 6.77 2.33 -1.87
CA LEU A 6 5.62 2.78 -2.65
C LEU A 6 5.57 4.30 -2.68
N THR A 7 5.22 4.85 -3.84
CA THR A 7 5.03 6.29 -4.00
C THR A 7 3.53 6.61 -4.03
N LEU A 8 3.15 7.66 -3.35
CA LEU A 8 1.77 8.09 -3.23
C LEU A 8 1.61 9.56 -3.63
N LYS A 9 0.39 9.90 -4.04
CA LYS A 9 -0.03 11.29 -4.10
C LYS A 9 -0.26 11.82 -2.69
N LYS A 10 -0.15 13.12 -2.51
CA LYS A 10 -0.26 13.77 -1.21
C LYS A 10 -1.52 13.37 -0.44
N LYS A 11 -2.67 13.33 -1.11
CA LYS A 11 -3.94 12.97 -0.48
C LYS A 11 -3.87 11.64 0.26
N TRP A 12 -3.36 10.61 -0.41
CA TRP A 12 -3.28 9.27 0.15
C TRP A 12 -2.21 9.16 1.23
N PHE A 13 -1.08 9.84 1.00
CA PHE A 13 -0.01 9.91 1.98
C PHE A 13 -0.51 10.50 3.31
N ASP A 14 -1.22 11.61 3.24
CA ASP A 14 -1.75 12.30 4.43
C ASP A 14 -2.78 11.45 5.18
N LEU A 15 -3.65 10.73 4.45
CA LEU A 15 -4.66 9.86 5.06
C LEU A 15 -4.02 8.68 5.79
N ILE A 16 -2.96 8.10 5.23
CA ILE A 16 -2.23 7.04 5.91
C ILE A 16 -1.51 7.58 7.13
N LYS A 17 -0.89 8.74 7.00
CA LYS A 17 -0.14 9.37 8.09
C LYS A 17 -1.04 9.69 9.29
N SER A 18 -2.26 10.13 9.04
CA SER A 18 -3.23 10.44 10.10
C SER A 18 -3.83 9.19 10.75
N GLY A 19 -3.65 8.03 10.15
CA GLY A 19 -4.24 6.79 10.63
C GLY A 19 -5.64 6.51 10.11
N ASP A 20 -6.20 7.39 9.29
CA ASP A 20 -7.54 7.22 8.74
C ASP A 20 -7.59 6.15 7.65
N LYS A 21 -6.49 5.95 6.93
CA LYS A 21 -6.40 4.96 5.86
C LYS A 21 -5.43 3.86 6.28
N LYS A 22 -5.96 2.64 6.38
CA LYS A 22 -5.20 1.45 6.79
C LYS A 22 -4.98 0.44 5.67
N LEU A 23 -5.50 0.72 4.49
CA LEU A 23 -5.37 -0.16 3.35
C LEU A 23 -4.83 0.64 2.17
N GLU A 24 -3.88 0.05 1.45
CA GLU A 24 -3.40 0.60 0.20
C GLU A 24 -3.66 -0.42 -0.90
N TYR A 25 -3.99 0.07 -2.09
CA TYR A 25 -4.45 -0.78 -3.18
C TYR A 25 -3.51 -0.67 -4.36
N ARG A 26 -3.28 -1.81 -5.02
CA ARG A 26 -2.58 -1.86 -6.31
C ARG A 26 -3.34 -2.79 -7.23
N GLU A 27 -3.42 -2.42 -8.49
CA GLU A 27 -4.11 -3.23 -9.49
C GLU A 27 -3.45 -4.61 -9.60
N ASP A 28 -4.27 -5.65 -9.69
CA ASP A 28 -3.79 -7.03 -9.82
C ASP A 28 -3.34 -7.27 -11.27
N LYS A 29 -2.13 -6.87 -11.58
CA LYS A 29 -1.52 -7.02 -12.90
C LYS A 29 -0.05 -7.41 -12.76
N PRO A 30 0.59 -7.90 -13.84
CA PRO A 30 1.94 -8.48 -13.77
C PRO A 30 2.98 -7.63 -13.07
N TYR A 31 2.97 -6.31 -13.28
CA TYR A 31 3.91 -5.41 -12.63
C TYR A 31 3.85 -5.50 -11.10
N TRP A 32 2.65 -5.47 -10.53
CA TRP A 32 2.46 -5.52 -9.08
C TRP A 32 2.52 -6.93 -8.54
N GLN A 33 2.07 -7.93 -9.32
CA GLN A 33 2.20 -9.33 -8.94
C GLN A 33 3.68 -9.68 -8.71
N LYS A 34 4.54 -9.26 -9.61
CA LYS A 34 5.98 -9.51 -9.51
C LYS A 34 6.60 -8.88 -8.26
N ARG A 35 6.10 -7.71 -7.85
CA ARG A 35 6.63 -6.99 -6.68
C ARG A 35 6.06 -7.46 -5.36
N LEU A 36 4.80 -7.87 -5.35
CA LEU A 36 4.06 -8.16 -4.12
C LEU A 36 3.87 -9.64 -3.87
N LEU A 37 4.05 -10.48 -4.88
CA LEU A 37 3.86 -11.91 -4.79
C LEU A 37 5.16 -12.66 -5.10
N GLN A 38 5.26 -13.87 -4.55
CA GLN A 38 6.33 -14.80 -4.91
C GLN A 38 5.98 -15.54 -6.18
N GLY A 39 6.92 -16.34 -6.71
CA GLY A 39 6.70 -17.07 -7.96
C GLY A 39 5.54 -18.06 -7.94
N ASP A 40 5.11 -18.50 -6.75
CA ASP A 40 3.96 -19.38 -6.56
C ASP A 40 2.67 -18.61 -6.25
N ASP A 41 2.66 -17.29 -6.50
CA ASP A 41 1.54 -16.38 -6.25
C ASP A 41 1.16 -16.21 -4.78
N THR A 42 2.01 -16.64 -3.86
CA THR A 42 1.79 -16.33 -2.44
C THR A 42 2.30 -14.92 -2.12
N PRO A 43 1.66 -14.21 -1.17
CA PRO A 43 2.12 -12.87 -0.80
C PRO A 43 3.54 -12.86 -0.25
N ARG A 44 4.31 -11.84 -0.65
CA ARG A 44 5.62 -11.61 -0.05
C ARG A 44 5.45 -11.05 1.34
N ALA A 45 6.40 -11.33 2.22
CA ALA A 45 6.43 -10.75 3.56
C ALA A 45 7.42 -9.58 3.59
N PHE A 46 6.99 -8.46 4.15
CA PHE A 46 7.83 -7.29 4.37
C PHE A 46 7.79 -6.91 5.84
N ASP A 47 8.81 -6.20 6.29
CA ASP A 47 8.85 -5.68 7.66
C ASP A 47 8.12 -4.36 7.75
N ILE A 48 8.37 -3.47 6.79
CA ILE A 48 7.71 -2.16 6.74
C ILE A 48 7.37 -1.80 5.31
N VAL A 49 6.44 -0.86 5.17
CA VAL A 49 6.17 -0.17 3.92
C VAL A 49 6.70 1.25 4.06
N ARG A 50 7.55 1.65 3.13
CA ARG A 50 8.05 3.02 3.08
C ARG A 50 7.35 3.77 1.98
N PHE A 51 6.49 4.69 2.38
CA PHE A 51 5.77 5.54 1.45
C PHE A 51 6.53 6.82 1.16
N LYS A 52 6.48 7.25 -0.08
CA LYS A 52 7.08 8.50 -0.52
C LYS A 52 5.98 9.39 -1.09
N ASN A 53 5.93 10.64 -0.67
CA ASN A 53 4.96 11.61 -1.16
C ASN A 53 5.50 12.28 -2.41
N GLY A 54 5.26 11.66 -3.58
CA GLY A 54 5.75 12.17 -4.85
C GLY A 54 7.07 11.56 -5.28
N TYR A 55 7.56 11.96 -6.43
CA TYR A 55 8.73 11.34 -7.08
C TYR A 55 10.03 12.13 -6.94
N ALA A 56 9.99 13.29 -6.30
CA ALA A 56 11.19 14.10 -6.11
C ALA A 56 12.16 13.41 -5.15
N LYS A 57 13.45 13.65 -5.34
CA LYS A 57 14.51 13.01 -4.55
C LYS A 57 14.36 13.26 -3.05
N ASP A 58 13.93 14.46 -2.68
CA ASP A 58 13.79 14.88 -1.30
C ASP A 58 12.34 14.89 -0.81
N SER A 59 11.45 14.18 -1.50
CA SER A 59 10.06 14.07 -1.08
C SER A 59 9.94 13.46 0.31
N PRO A 60 8.97 13.89 1.11
CA PRO A 60 8.73 13.32 2.43
C PRO A 60 8.50 11.81 2.36
N THR A 61 9.01 11.08 3.35
CA THR A 61 8.82 9.64 3.48
C THR A 61 8.17 9.31 4.81
N MET A 62 7.57 8.12 4.84
CA MET A 62 6.87 7.62 6.03
C MET A 62 7.01 6.10 6.07
N ASP A 63 7.45 5.59 7.20
CA ASP A 63 7.53 4.14 7.42
C ASP A 63 6.30 3.69 8.20
N VAL A 64 5.65 2.65 7.68
CA VAL A 64 4.41 2.12 8.24
C VAL A 64 4.55 0.62 8.42
N GLU A 65 3.98 0.12 9.49
CA GLU A 65 3.97 -1.30 9.79
C GLU A 65 3.24 -2.08 8.70
N PHE A 66 3.85 -3.16 8.21
CA PHE A 66 3.26 -4.03 7.20
C PHE A 66 2.47 -5.14 7.90
N LYS A 67 1.20 -5.32 7.51
CA LYS A 67 0.32 -6.33 8.12
C LYS A 67 -0.07 -7.45 7.18
N GLY A 68 0.35 -7.42 5.94
CA GLY A 68 0.08 -8.47 4.98
C GLY A 68 -0.53 -7.98 3.69
N ILE A 69 -0.63 -8.89 2.72
CA ILE A 69 -1.23 -8.62 1.42
C ILE A 69 -2.37 -9.61 1.24
N THR A 70 -3.51 -9.11 0.79
CA THR A 70 -4.65 -9.96 0.45
C THR A 70 -5.10 -9.67 -0.96
N PHE A 71 -5.76 -10.64 -1.56
CA PHE A 71 -6.41 -10.48 -2.86
C PHE A 71 -7.86 -10.12 -2.60
N SER A 72 -8.39 -9.18 -3.36
CA SER A 72 -9.78 -8.82 -3.16
C SER A 72 -10.45 -8.45 -4.46
N GLY A 73 -11.66 -8.96 -4.65
CA GLY A 73 -12.60 -8.40 -5.58
C GLY A 73 -13.33 -7.26 -4.90
N LEU A 74 -13.88 -6.35 -5.66
CA LEU A 74 -14.52 -5.14 -5.16
C LEU A 74 -15.63 -5.38 -4.13
N LYS A 75 -16.24 -6.54 -4.14
CA LYS A 75 -17.31 -6.88 -3.19
C LYS A 75 -16.84 -6.91 -1.73
N TRP A 76 -15.56 -7.03 -1.53
CA TRP A 76 -14.95 -7.16 -0.21
C TRP A 76 -14.51 -5.87 0.38
N LEU A 77 -14.28 -4.90 -0.47
CA LEU A 77 -13.79 -3.63 -0.04
C LEU A 77 -14.98 -2.78 0.32
N GLU A 78 -15.00 -2.32 1.54
CA GLU A 78 -15.84 -1.20 1.90
C GLU A 78 -15.75 -0.20 0.78
N PRO A 79 -16.86 0.43 0.35
CA PRO A 79 -16.77 1.54 -0.56
C PRO A 79 -15.68 2.42 -0.02
N THR A 80 -14.74 2.74 -0.84
CA THR A 80 -13.58 3.43 -0.35
C THR A 80 -14.04 4.71 0.32
N ARG A 81 -13.88 4.75 1.62
CA ARG A 81 -14.28 5.88 2.46
C ARG A 81 -13.69 7.18 1.94
N HIS A 82 -12.66 7.08 1.14
CA HIS A 82 -11.87 8.19 0.65
C HIS A 82 -12.07 8.47 -0.84
N GLY A 83 -13.05 7.82 -1.46
CA GLY A 83 -13.41 8.09 -2.86
C GLY A 83 -12.47 7.51 -3.89
N GLU A 84 -11.74 6.43 -3.55
CA GLU A 84 -10.89 5.76 -4.52
C GLU A 84 -11.72 5.02 -5.56
N ILE A 85 -11.32 5.13 -6.83
CA ILE A 85 -11.90 4.32 -7.90
C ILE A 85 -10.97 3.14 -8.11
N LEU A 86 -11.45 1.94 -7.79
CA LEU A 86 -10.64 0.74 -7.83
C LEU A 86 -10.94 -0.10 -9.06
N PRO A 87 -9.92 -0.79 -9.63
CA PRO A 87 -10.15 -1.77 -10.66
C PRO A 87 -10.88 -2.99 -10.10
N GLU A 88 -11.38 -3.85 -10.99
CA GLU A 88 -12.14 -5.03 -10.60
C GLU A 88 -11.38 -5.97 -9.67
N LYS A 89 -10.08 -6.12 -9.90
CA LYS A 89 -9.22 -6.96 -9.06
C LYS A 89 -8.08 -6.14 -8.51
N VAL A 90 -7.88 -6.23 -7.21
CA VAL A 90 -6.81 -5.48 -6.54
C VAL A 90 -6.03 -6.36 -5.60
N LEU A 91 -4.78 -5.99 -5.40
CA LEU A 91 -3.95 -6.47 -4.31
C LEU A 91 -4.08 -5.45 -3.20
N VAL A 92 -4.43 -5.92 -2.01
CA VAL A 92 -4.66 -5.04 -0.86
C VAL A 92 -3.49 -5.19 0.11
N ILE A 93 -2.80 -4.08 0.36
CA ILE A 93 -1.69 -4.01 1.31
C ILE A 93 -2.27 -3.50 2.61
N ARG A 94 -2.23 -4.34 3.64
CA ARG A 94 -2.77 -3.99 4.96
C ARG A 94 -1.68 -3.33 5.79
N LEU A 95 -2.03 -2.23 6.41
CA LEU A 95 -1.11 -1.36 7.14
C LEU A 95 -1.45 -1.34 8.62
N GLY A 96 -0.41 -1.25 9.44
CA GLY A 96 -0.54 -1.03 10.86
C GLY A 96 -0.21 0.40 11.25
N LYS A 97 0.56 0.55 12.32
CA LYS A 97 0.92 1.86 12.86
C LYS A 97 1.94 2.56 12.00
N VAL A 98 1.86 3.88 11.94
CA VAL A 98 2.92 4.71 11.40
C VAL A 98 4.09 4.65 12.39
N ILE A 99 5.25 4.23 11.91
CA ILE A 99 6.43 4.05 12.74
C ILE A 99 7.25 5.33 12.79
N CYS A 100 7.48 5.93 11.61
CA CYS A 100 8.41 7.04 11.47
C CYS A 100 8.04 7.88 10.26
N CYS A 101 8.19 9.19 10.37
CA CYS A 101 7.98 10.13 9.27
C CYS A 101 9.22 10.98 9.07
N LYS A 102 9.57 11.23 7.82
CA LYS A 102 10.70 12.09 7.47
C LYS A 102 10.31 13.12 6.41
#